data_06987205573de0502857816eddbc9db5
#
_entry.id   06987205573de0502857816eddbc9db5
#
_cell.length_a   1.000
_cell.length_b   1.000
_cell.length_c   1.000
_cell.angle_alpha   90.00
_cell.angle_beta   90.00
_cell.angle_gamma   90.00
#
_symmetry.space_group_name_H-M   'P 1'
#
loop_
_entity.id
_entity.type
_entity.pdbx_description
1 polymer ?
#
loop_
_entity_poly.entity_id
_entity_poly.type
_entity_poly.pdbx_seq_one_letter_code
_entity_poly.pdbx_strand_id
1 'polypeptide(L)'
;MIILGLDPSLSCTGWGVVRVEGSRLTHVANGQVPTDAKAPMAERLHHLHDAVAALIAVHAPDRVGIEEVFVNKNPQSTLKLAQARGAVLAACGRAGVPVREHAARLVKKAVVGTGAAEKAQVQAMLKVLLPGVAVAGADAADALAVAIADAHLGG
;
A
#
# COMPACT_ATOMS: atom_id res chain seq x y z
N MET A 1 3.49 -17.24 1.14
CA MET A 1 3.80 -15.94 1.79
C MET A 1 2.68 -14.94 1.52
N ILE A 2 2.26 -14.23 2.53
CA ILE A 2 1.25 -13.18 2.45
C ILE A 2 1.94 -11.82 2.54
N ILE A 3 1.64 -10.94 1.60
CA ILE A 3 2.19 -9.59 1.53
C ILE A 3 1.05 -8.58 1.59
N LEU A 4 1.17 -7.62 2.49
CA LEU A 4 0.27 -6.46 2.58
C LEU A 4 0.97 -5.26 1.94
N GLY A 5 0.40 -4.73 0.86
CA GLY A 5 0.83 -3.47 0.27
C GLY A 5 0.02 -2.32 0.86
N LEU A 6 0.68 -1.22 1.15
CA LEU A 6 0.05 -0.02 1.70
C LEU A 6 0.42 1.21 0.88
N ASP A 7 -0.58 2.04 0.63
CA ASP A 7 -0.43 3.36 0.00
C ASP A 7 -0.94 4.42 0.98
N PRO A 8 -0.10 4.90 1.91
CA PRO A 8 -0.51 5.83 2.95
C PRO A 8 -0.92 7.18 2.41
N SER A 9 -2.08 7.65 2.85
CA SER A 9 -2.56 9.01 2.63
C SER A 9 -3.55 9.35 3.73
N LEU A 10 -3.55 10.61 4.16
CA LEU A 10 -4.46 11.04 5.21
C LEU A 10 -5.92 11.03 4.75
N SER A 11 -6.18 11.43 3.51
CA SER A 11 -7.54 11.44 2.96
C SER A 11 -8.08 10.03 2.74
N CYS A 12 -7.26 9.14 2.21
CA CYS A 12 -7.65 7.76 1.93
C CYS A 12 -6.41 6.88 1.76
N THR A 13 -6.19 5.97 2.68
CA THR A 13 -5.09 5.00 2.58
C THR A 13 -5.58 3.76 1.84
N GLY A 14 -4.88 3.40 0.76
CA GLY A 14 -5.12 2.16 0.04
C GLY A 14 -4.38 0.99 0.67
N TRP A 15 -4.97 -0.19 0.58
CA TRP A 15 -4.33 -1.43 1.00
C TRP A 15 -4.68 -2.58 0.06
N GLY A 16 -3.75 -3.52 -0.04
CA GLY A 16 -3.96 -4.71 -0.85
C GLY A 16 -3.16 -5.89 -0.30
N VAL A 17 -3.76 -7.06 -0.32
CA VAL A 17 -3.15 -8.30 0.18
C VAL A 17 -3.05 -9.30 -0.96
N VAL A 18 -1.84 -9.82 -1.17
CA VAL A 18 -1.58 -10.87 -2.14
C VAL A 18 -0.90 -12.05 -1.49
N ARG A 19 -1.16 -13.22 -2.04
CA ARG A 19 -0.45 -14.45 -1.69
C ARG A 19 0.56 -14.77 -2.77
N VAL A 20 1.77 -15.13 -2.37
CA VAL A 20 2.85 -15.51 -3.28
C VAL A 20 3.24 -16.94 -2.99
N GLU A 21 3.15 -17.78 -4.00
CA GLU A 21 3.58 -19.20 -3.93
C GLU A 21 4.48 -19.46 -5.14
N GLY A 22 5.80 -19.43 -4.93
CA GLY A 22 6.76 -19.46 -6.03
C GLY A 22 6.59 -18.23 -6.92
N SER A 23 6.29 -18.45 -8.20
CA SER A 23 6.01 -17.38 -9.16
C SER A 23 4.52 -17.03 -9.27
N ARG A 24 3.67 -17.71 -8.51
CA ARG A 24 2.22 -17.55 -8.58
C ARG A 24 1.76 -16.46 -7.61
N LEU A 25 1.04 -15.48 -8.15
CA LEU A 25 0.38 -14.43 -7.39
C LEU A 25 -1.11 -14.69 -7.32
N THR A 26 -1.69 -14.54 -6.13
CA THR A 26 -3.13 -14.65 -5.93
C THR A 26 -3.63 -13.45 -5.14
N HIS A 27 -4.69 -12.81 -5.62
CA HIS A 27 -5.37 -11.75 -4.88
C HIS A 27 -6.09 -12.35 -3.65
N VAL A 28 -5.89 -11.74 -2.50
CA VAL A 28 -6.58 -12.12 -1.26
C VAL A 28 -7.67 -11.11 -0.92
N ALA A 29 -7.30 -9.83 -0.81
CA ALA A 29 -8.24 -8.76 -0.46
C ALA A 29 -7.64 -7.41 -0.85
N ASN A 30 -8.48 -6.38 -0.95
CA ASN A 30 -8.05 -5.00 -1.10
C ASN A 30 -9.14 -4.06 -0.58
N GLY A 31 -8.76 -2.83 -0.32
CA GLY A 31 -9.70 -1.83 0.15
C GLY A 31 -9.08 -0.47 0.36
N GLN A 32 -9.87 0.40 0.95
CA GLN A 32 -9.50 1.78 1.21
C GLN A 32 -9.94 2.19 2.61
N VAL A 33 -9.11 2.98 3.28
CA VAL A 33 -9.38 3.51 4.62
C VAL A 33 -9.41 5.03 4.51
N PRO A 34 -10.59 5.65 4.39
CA PRO A 34 -10.72 7.09 4.43
C PRO A 34 -10.65 7.62 5.86
N THR A 35 -10.28 8.87 6.01
CA THR A 35 -10.42 9.59 7.29
C THR A 35 -11.30 10.82 7.11
N ASP A 36 -11.95 11.26 8.20
CA ASP A 36 -12.81 12.43 8.17
C ASP A 36 -11.97 13.72 8.15
N ALA A 37 -12.07 14.47 7.04
CA ALA A 37 -11.32 15.71 6.86
C ALA A 37 -11.66 16.78 7.91
N LYS A 38 -12.80 16.68 8.58
CA LYS A 38 -13.24 17.61 9.63
C LYS A 38 -12.77 17.20 11.02
N ALA A 39 -12.30 15.98 11.19
CA ALA A 39 -11.82 15.51 12.48
C ALA A 39 -10.45 16.06 12.81
N PRO A 40 -10.11 16.22 14.10
CA PRO A 40 -8.75 16.58 14.53
C PRO A 40 -7.71 15.60 14.01
N MET A 41 -6.50 16.07 13.76
CA MET A 41 -5.41 15.26 13.23
C MET A 41 -5.17 14.01 14.08
N ALA A 42 -5.14 14.15 15.40
CA ALA A 42 -4.90 13.02 16.29
C ALA A 42 -5.93 11.89 16.12
N GLU A 43 -7.21 12.24 15.93
CA GLU A 43 -8.27 11.26 15.68
C GLU A 43 -8.12 10.59 14.32
N ARG A 44 -7.76 11.37 13.30
CA ARG A 44 -7.55 10.83 11.95
C ARG A 44 -6.40 9.82 11.92
N LEU A 45 -5.30 10.15 12.58
CA LEU A 45 -4.13 9.27 12.65
C LEU A 45 -4.42 8.04 13.50
N HIS A 46 -5.17 8.18 14.59
CA HIS A 46 -5.61 7.05 15.41
C HIS A 46 -6.50 6.09 14.62
N HIS A 47 -7.47 6.63 13.88
CA HIS A 47 -8.34 5.83 13.02
C HIS A 47 -7.53 5.03 12.00
N LEU A 48 -6.57 5.68 11.35
CA LEU A 48 -5.70 5.05 10.36
C LEU A 48 -4.83 3.96 10.98
N HIS A 49 -4.22 4.25 12.12
CA HIS A 49 -3.41 3.30 12.88
C HIS A 49 -4.23 2.04 13.23
N ASP A 50 -5.41 2.22 13.78
CA ASP A 50 -6.26 1.11 14.21
C ASP A 50 -6.75 0.28 13.01
N ALA A 51 -7.10 0.93 11.92
CA ALA A 51 -7.51 0.23 10.71
C ALA A 51 -6.40 -0.66 10.15
N VAL A 52 -5.17 -0.15 10.10
CA VAL A 52 -4.00 -0.93 9.63
C VAL A 52 -3.70 -2.07 10.62
N ALA A 53 -3.76 -1.80 11.92
CA ALA A 53 -3.58 -2.85 12.93
C ALA A 53 -4.60 -3.98 12.77
N ALA A 54 -5.86 -3.65 12.48
CA ALA A 54 -6.92 -4.63 12.22
C ALA A 54 -6.63 -5.45 10.95
N LEU A 55 -6.16 -4.82 9.88
CA LEU A 55 -5.78 -5.52 8.65
C LEU A 55 -4.65 -6.53 8.89
N ILE A 56 -3.64 -6.14 9.67
CA ILE A 56 -2.54 -7.01 10.04
C ILE A 56 -3.04 -8.19 10.87
N ALA A 57 -3.93 -7.95 11.81
CA ALA A 57 -4.50 -9.01 12.65
C ALA A 57 -5.32 -10.01 11.82
N VAL A 58 -6.13 -9.53 10.88
CA VAL A 58 -6.99 -10.37 10.04
C VAL A 58 -6.20 -11.17 9.02
N HIS A 59 -5.27 -10.54 8.33
CA HIS A 59 -4.57 -11.17 7.20
C HIS A 59 -3.25 -11.82 7.56
N ALA A 60 -2.70 -11.51 8.73
CA ALA A 60 -1.43 -12.05 9.23
C ALA A 60 -0.33 -12.02 8.15
N PRO A 61 -0.01 -10.86 7.57
CA PRO A 61 1.00 -10.78 6.53
C PRO A 61 2.38 -11.13 7.06
N ASP A 62 3.18 -11.77 6.21
CA ASP A 62 4.58 -12.06 6.53
C ASP A 62 5.44 -10.82 6.46
N ARG A 63 5.05 -9.86 5.60
CA ARG A 63 5.69 -8.56 5.51
C ARG A 63 4.76 -7.54 4.85
N VAL A 64 5.14 -6.27 4.97
CA VAL A 64 4.44 -5.13 4.40
C VAL A 64 5.35 -4.47 3.37
N GLY A 65 4.79 -4.15 2.20
CA GLY A 65 5.43 -3.31 1.20
C GLY A 65 4.83 -1.90 1.22
N ILE A 66 5.68 -0.89 1.10
CA ILE A 66 5.25 0.51 1.06
C ILE A 66 6.14 1.26 0.06
N GLU A 67 5.56 2.23 -0.64
CA GLU A 67 6.32 3.05 -1.57
C GLU A 67 7.09 4.14 -0.83
N GLU A 68 8.32 4.43 -1.27
CA GLU A 68 9.11 5.55 -0.75
C GLU A 68 8.42 6.88 -1.04
N VAL A 69 8.60 7.83 -0.13
CA VAL A 69 8.01 9.17 -0.26
C VAL A 69 9.07 10.16 -0.72
N PHE A 70 8.71 10.99 -1.71
CA PHE A 70 9.48 12.16 -2.10
C PHE A 70 8.88 13.42 -1.51
N VAL A 71 9.74 14.40 -1.24
CA VAL A 71 9.29 15.72 -0.76
C VAL A 71 8.46 16.40 -1.84
N ASN A 72 7.22 16.75 -1.49
CA ASN A 72 6.34 17.49 -2.37
C ASN A 72 6.73 18.98 -2.37
N LYS A 73 6.36 19.72 -3.44
CA LYS A 73 6.53 21.17 -3.51
C LYS A 73 5.69 21.90 -2.47
N ASN A 74 4.59 21.31 -2.01
CA ASN A 74 3.73 21.88 -0.97
C ASN A 74 4.13 21.31 0.40
N PRO A 75 4.72 22.12 1.30
CA PRO A 75 5.15 21.65 2.61
C PRO A 75 4.04 21.08 3.48
N GLN A 76 2.83 21.63 3.39
CA GLN A 76 1.69 21.12 4.17
C GLN A 76 1.25 19.75 3.71
N SER A 77 1.21 19.53 2.41
CA SER A 77 0.89 18.21 1.85
C SER A 77 1.94 17.18 2.23
N THR A 78 3.21 17.56 2.20
CA THR A 78 4.31 16.69 2.62
C THR A 78 4.19 16.32 4.10
N LEU A 79 3.87 17.29 4.96
CA LEU A 79 3.70 17.07 6.39
C LEU A 79 2.54 16.11 6.67
N LYS A 80 1.38 16.32 6.04
CA LYS A 80 0.22 15.45 6.21
C LYS A 80 0.51 14.02 5.76
N LEU A 81 1.19 13.88 4.62
CA LEU A 81 1.59 12.56 4.11
C LEU A 81 2.56 11.87 5.07
N ALA A 82 3.55 12.60 5.59
CA ALA A 82 4.51 12.05 6.55
C ALA A 82 3.83 11.61 7.85
N GLN A 83 2.85 12.37 8.33
CA GLN A 83 2.09 12.00 9.52
C GLN A 83 1.26 10.73 9.30
N ALA A 84 0.54 10.64 8.19
CA ALA A 84 -0.22 9.44 7.83
C ALA A 84 0.70 8.23 7.70
N ARG A 85 1.83 8.39 7.01
CA ARG A 85 2.85 7.35 6.84
C ARG A 85 3.40 6.88 8.20
N GLY A 86 3.66 7.82 9.12
CA GLY A 86 4.13 7.51 10.46
C GLY A 86 3.14 6.66 11.25
N ALA A 87 1.85 6.97 11.18
CA ALA A 87 0.81 6.19 11.83
C ALA A 87 0.74 4.75 11.29
N VAL A 88 0.84 4.59 9.98
CA VAL A 88 0.86 3.28 9.30
C VAL A 88 2.09 2.47 9.73
N LEU A 89 3.27 3.08 9.68
CA LEU A 89 4.51 2.43 10.09
C LEU A 89 4.51 2.03 11.56
N ALA A 90 3.94 2.87 12.43
CA ALA A 90 3.83 2.57 13.86
C ALA A 90 2.93 1.34 14.10
N ALA A 91 1.84 1.20 13.35
CA ALA A 91 0.99 0.02 13.43
C ALA A 91 1.73 -1.26 13.03
N CYS A 92 2.53 -1.20 11.98
CA CYS A 92 3.37 -2.32 11.53
C CYS A 92 4.43 -2.67 12.59
N GLY A 93 5.10 -1.67 13.12
CA GLY A 93 6.12 -1.85 14.15
C GLY A 93 5.57 -2.48 15.42
N ARG A 94 4.39 -2.04 15.85
CA ARG A 94 3.72 -2.61 17.01
C ARG A 94 3.38 -4.09 16.82
N ALA A 95 2.97 -4.46 15.61
CA ALA A 95 2.66 -5.85 15.29
C ALA A 95 3.90 -6.72 15.03
N GLY A 96 5.07 -6.12 14.92
CA GLY A 96 6.31 -6.82 14.63
C GLY A 96 6.44 -7.30 13.19
N VAL A 97 5.68 -6.73 12.27
CA VAL A 97 5.72 -7.11 10.84
C VAL A 97 6.83 -6.33 10.13
N PRO A 98 7.75 -7.00 9.43
CA PRO A 98 8.78 -6.31 8.65
C PRO A 98 8.17 -5.44 7.55
N VAL A 99 8.72 -4.23 7.37
CA VAL A 99 8.30 -3.29 6.33
C VAL A 99 9.44 -3.10 5.35
N ARG A 100 9.15 -3.21 4.04
CA ARG A 100 10.09 -2.90 2.98
C ARG A 100 9.60 -1.71 2.19
N GLU A 101 10.49 -0.76 1.96
CA GLU A 101 10.21 0.43 1.18
C GLU A 101 10.75 0.25 -0.25
N HIS A 102 9.95 0.64 -1.23
CA HIS A 102 10.30 0.52 -2.64
C HIS A 102 10.14 1.85 -3.35
N ALA A 103 11.12 2.21 -4.18
CA ALA A 103 11.04 3.41 -5.01
C ALA A 103 9.87 3.30 -6.00
N ALA A 104 9.14 4.39 -6.22
CA ALA A 104 8.01 4.44 -7.14
C ALA A 104 8.34 3.89 -8.53
N ARG A 105 9.52 4.24 -9.05
CA ARG A 105 10.01 3.76 -10.34
C ARG A 105 10.17 2.25 -10.38
N LEU A 106 10.68 1.65 -9.30
CA LEU A 106 10.86 0.20 -9.21
C LEU A 106 9.52 -0.52 -9.09
N VAL A 107 8.53 0.08 -8.42
CA VAL A 107 7.17 -0.46 -8.36
C VAL A 107 6.58 -0.54 -9.76
N LYS A 108 6.65 0.54 -10.53
CA LYS A 108 6.16 0.58 -11.91
C LYS A 108 6.87 -0.44 -12.80
N LYS A 109 8.18 -0.53 -12.69
CA LYS A 109 8.99 -1.49 -13.45
C LYS A 109 8.62 -2.94 -13.11
N ALA A 110 8.41 -3.25 -11.85
CA ALA A 110 8.06 -4.61 -11.41
C ALA A 110 6.67 -5.03 -11.92
N VAL A 111 5.72 -4.09 -12.03
CA VAL A 111 4.34 -4.37 -12.45
C VAL A 111 4.19 -4.35 -13.98
N VAL A 112 4.77 -3.37 -14.66
CA VAL A 112 4.55 -3.12 -16.09
C VAL A 112 5.78 -3.44 -16.95
N GLY A 113 6.97 -3.51 -16.34
CA GLY A 113 8.23 -3.73 -17.05
C GLY A 113 9.01 -2.46 -17.37
N THR A 114 8.45 -1.27 -17.09
CA THR A 114 9.15 0.01 -17.27
C THR A 114 8.83 0.97 -16.12
N GLY A 115 9.86 1.68 -15.65
CA GLY A 115 9.72 2.71 -14.61
C GLY A 115 9.04 3.98 -15.10
N ALA A 116 8.82 4.13 -16.41
CA ALA A 116 8.13 5.26 -17.02
C ALA A 116 6.63 4.99 -17.24
N ALA A 117 6.12 3.86 -16.77
CA ALA A 117 4.71 3.51 -16.93
C ALA A 117 3.78 4.55 -16.30
N GLU A 118 2.68 4.83 -17.01
CA GLU A 118 1.63 5.69 -16.49
C GLU A 118 0.70 4.92 -15.54
N LYS A 119 0.00 5.64 -14.68
CA LYS A 119 -0.93 5.06 -13.70
C LYS A 119 -1.96 4.13 -14.32
N ALA A 120 -2.53 4.52 -15.47
CA ALA A 120 -3.51 3.70 -16.19
C ALA A 120 -2.92 2.36 -16.65
N GLN A 121 -1.65 2.34 -17.06
CA GLN A 121 -0.95 1.12 -17.45
C GLN A 121 -0.75 0.19 -16.26
N VAL A 122 -0.36 0.74 -15.12
CA VAL A 122 -0.20 -0.03 -13.87
C VAL A 122 -1.53 -0.66 -13.47
N GLN A 123 -2.62 0.11 -13.48
CA GLN A 123 -3.96 -0.38 -13.14
C GLN A 123 -4.44 -1.46 -14.11
N ALA A 124 -4.20 -1.29 -15.41
CA ALA A 124 -4.57 -2.30 -16.41
C ALA A 124 -3.82 -3.62 -16.17
N MET A 125 -2.54 -3.54 -15.79
CA MET A 125 -1.72 -4.73 -15.55
C MET A 125 -2.15 -5.51 -14.31
N LEU A 126 -2.78 -4.88 -13.32
CA LEU A 126 -3.32 -5.57 -12.15
C LEU A 126 -4.32 -6.66 -12.54
N LYS A 127 -5.16 -6.38 -13.54
CA LYS A 127 -6.16 -7.36 -14.02
C LYS A 127 -5.52 -8.57 -14.68
N VAL A 128 -4.34 -8.39 -15.25
CA VAL A 128 -3.56 -9.48 -15.86
C VAL A 128 -2.85 -10.29 -14.80
N LEU A 129 -2.19 -9.62 -13.84
CA LEU A 129 -1.40 -10.26 -12.79
C LEU A 129 -2.26 -10.92 -11.71
N LEU A 130 -3.44 -10.35 -11.46
CA LEU A 130 -4.40 -10.84 -10.47
C LEU A 130 -5.74 -11.11 -11.15
N PRO A 131 -5.87 -12.18 -11.92
CA PRO A 131 -7.11 -12.47 -12.67
C PRO A 131 -8.35 -12.49 -11.77
N GLY A 132 -9.40 -11.82 -12.21
CA GLY A 132 -10.65 -11.75 -11.46
C GLY A 132 -10.68 -10.73 -10.34
N VAL A 133 -9.61 -9.94 -10.15
CA VAL A 133 -9.57 -8.94 -9.09
C VAL A 133 -10.63 -7.85 -9.29
N ALA A 134 -11.37 -7.56 -8.22
CA ALA A 134 -12.24 -6.39 -8.13
C ALA A 134 -11.56 -5.37 -7.23
N VAL A 135 -11.05 -4.29 -7.84
CA VAL A 135 -10.27 -3.26 -7.13
C VAL A 135 -11.22 -2.22 -6.54
N ALA A 136 -11.09 -1.94 -5.25
CA ALA A 136 -11.98 -1.04 -4.52
C ALA A 136 -11.87 0.43 -4.96
N GLY A 137 -10.74 0.83 -5.51
CA GLY A 137 -10.52 2.19 -5.99
C GLY A 137 -9.06 2.43 -6.35
N ALA A 138 -8.73 3.66 -6.73
CA ALA A 138 -7.39 4.02 -7.19
C ALA A 138 -6.31 3.81 -6.11
N ASP A 139 -6.61 4.13 -4.86
CA ASP A 139 -5.65 3.96 -3.76
C ASP A 139 -5.40 2.47 -3.47
N ALA A 140 -6.44 1.65 -3.54
CA ALA A 140 -6.31 0.20 -3.42
C ALA A 140 -5.48 -0.38 -4.59
N ALA A 141 -5.66 0.14 -5.80
CA ALA A 141 -4.88 -0.26 -6.97
C ALA A 141 -3.39 0.03 -6.76
N ASP A 142 -3.06 1.21 -6.27
CA ASP A 142 -1.67 1.59 -5.97
C ASP A 142 -1.07 0.68 -4.90
N ALA A 143 -1.84 0.36 -3.88
CA ALA A 143 -1.41 -0.55 -2.82
C ALA A 143 -1.18 -1.99 -3.33
N LEU A 144 -2.05 -2.50 -4.19
CA LEU A 144 -1.86 -3.81 -4.82
C LEU A 144 -0.59 -3.83 -5.69
N ALA A 145 -0.32 -2.75 -6.42
CA ALA A 145 0.90 -2.62 -7.22
C ALA A 145 2.15 -2.71 -6.33
N VAL A 146 2.12 -2.06 -5.17
CA VAL A 146 3.22 -2.13 -4.19
C VAL A 146 3.39 -3.56 -3.65
N ALA A 147 2.30 -4.26 -3.35
CA ALA A 147 2.36 -5.64 -2.88
C ALA A 147 2.98 -6.57 -3.94
N ILE A 148 2.59 -6.42 -5.20
CA ILE A 148 3.15 -7.18 -6.31
C ILE A 148 4.64 -6.87 -6.49
N ALA A 149 5.02 -5.60 -6.45
CA ALA A 149 6.42 -5.19 -6.54
C ALA A 149 7.24 -5.79 -5.40
N ASP A 150 6.73 -5.79 -4.18
CA ASP A 150 7.39 -6.41 -3.05
C ASP A 150 7.60 -7.91 -3.26
N ALA A 151 6.63 -8.60 -3.85
CA ALA A 151 6.75 -10.00 -4.19
C ALA A 151 7.90 -10.26 -5.18
N HIS A 152 8.08 -9.38 -6.16
CA HIS A 152 9.12 -9.52 -7.18
C HIS A 152 10.48 -9.04 -6.73
N LEU A 153 10.55 -7.97 -5.95
CA LEU A 153 11.81 -7.31 -5.55
C LEU A 153 12.31 -7.76 -4.19
N GLY A 154 11.41 -8.23 -3.35
CA GLY A 154 11.69 -8.53 -1.96
C GLY A 154 12.23 -9.93 -1.69
N GLY A 155 12.56 -10.67 -2.72
CA GLY A 155 13.04 -12.06 -2.72
C GLY A 155 13.73 -12.61 -1.50
#